data_36d9d92d586816099c0a1061a7806d23
#
_entry.id   36d9d92d586816099c0a1061a7806d23
#
_cell.length_a   1.000
_cell.length_b   1.000
_cell.length_c   1.000
_cell.angle_alpha   90.00
_cell.angle_beta   90.00
_cell.angle_gamma   90.00
#
_symmetry.space_group_name_H-M   'P 1'
#
loop_
_entity.id
_entity.type
_entity.pdbx_description
1 polymer ?
#
loop_
_entity_poly.entity_id
_entity_poly.type
_entity_poly.pdbx_seq_one_letter_code
_entity_poly.pdbx_strand_id
1 'polypeptide(L)'
;VSMVMDTDAEGAVVKETDPEKRKALVAHSWQDKRIAMKNVCIHCHTENYVDSFYKQYDDFVINYNEKFAKPGQAIMTVLKEQNLITKQEFDEEIEWTWFYLWHHEGRRARHGASMMAPDYAHWHGMYEVAERFYQELIPQAREIAHQAEEAGQTAEAEAVQKVIEDLLNRPEHTWYEEMKKTAKKDAADHAAVAGQGDPVVAVPAAAAAATDAPVGGTGDATPVAAEDAA
;
A
#
# COMPACT_ATOMS: atom_id res chain seq x y z
N VAL A 1 -12.48 2.67 -0.89
CA VAL A 1 -13.27 2.51 -1.02
C VAL A 1 -14.41 2.93 -1.23
N SER A 2 -14.58 3.60 -1.86
CA SER A 2 -15.65 3.72 -2.41
C SER A 2 -16.24 2.62 -3.03
N MET A 3 -16.70 1.87 -2.23
CA MET A 3 -17.46 0.79 -2.67
C MET A 3 -18.91 1.12 -2.86
N VAL A 4 -19.21 2.37 -2.94
CA VAL A 4 -20.50 2.80 -3.43
C VAL A 4 -20.45 2.66 -4.93
N MET A 5 -21.00 1.58 -5.43
CA MET A 5 -21.05 1.29 -6.85
C MET A 5 -22.38 1.74 -7.46
N ASP A 6 -22.37 1.95 -8.77
CA ASP A 6 -23.60 2.15 -9.51
C ASP A 6 -24.47 0.89 -9.44
N THR A 7 -25.77 1.06 -9.24
CA THR A 7 -26.72 -0.05 -9.19
C THR A 7 -27.87 0.19 -10.15
N ASP A 8 -28.49 -0.92 -10.56
CA ASP A 8 -29.77 -0.91 -11.27
C ASP A 8 -30.95 -0.57 -10.34
N ALA A 9 -32.18 -0.63 -10.87
CA ALA A 9 -33.39 -0.33 -10.12
C ALA A 9 -33.67 -1.32 -8.99
N GLU A 10 -33.21 -2.55 -9.12
CA GLU A 10 -33.34 -3.64 -8.15
C GLU A 10 -32.24 -3.59 -7.08
N GLY A 11 -31.24 -2.70 -7.23
CA GLY A 11 -30.12 -2.55 -6.30
C GLY A 11 -28.92 -3.45 -6.60
N ALA A 12 -28.93 -4.20 -7.69
CA ALA A 12 -27.79 -5.02 -8.09
C ALA A 12 -26.67 -4.16 -8.71
N VAL A 13 -25.41 -4.53 -8.44
CA VAL A 13 -24.24 -3.81 -8.97
C VAL A 13 -24.14 -3.94 -10.48
N VAL A 14 -24.09 -2.82 -11.19
CA VAL A 14 -23.91 -2.77 -12.63
C VAL A 14 -22.45 -3.09 -12.97
N LYS A 15 -22.22 -4.28 -13.55
CA LYS A 15 -20.90 -4.77 -13.96
C LYS A 15 -20.55 -4.50 -15.43
N GLU A 16 -21.48 -3.93 -16.19
CA GLU A 16 -21.26 -3.60 -17.60
C GLU A 16 -20.09 -2.60 -17.73
N THR A 17 -19.19 -2.86 -18.67
CA THR A 17 -17.99 -2.05 -18.91
C THR A 17 -18.12 -1.09 -20.08
N ASP A 18 -19.02 -1.38 -21.03
CA ASP A 18 -19.33 -0.48 -22.13
C ASP A 18 -20.07 0.76 -21.61
N PRO A 19 -19.54 1.99 -21.82
CA PRO A 19 -20.09 3.19 -21.20
C PRO A 19 -21.56 3.49 -21.57
N GLU A 20 -21.95 3.25 -22.82
CA GLU A 20 -23.32 3.54 -23.27
C GLU A 20 -24.32 2.53 -22.70
N LYS A 21 -23.97 1.24 -22.73
CA LYS A 21 -24.79 0.18 -22.15
C LYS A 21 -24.89 0.35 -20.63
N ARG A 22 -23.75 0.67 -19.99
CA ARG A 22 -23.70 0.92 -18.55
C ARG A 22 -24.64 2.06 -18.15
N LYS A 23 -24.60 3.18 -18.88
CA LYS A 23 -25.46 4.34 -18.63
C LYS A 23 -26.94 4.00 -18.67
N ALA A 24 -27.33 3.11 -19.57
CA ALA A 24 -28.74 2.67 -19.69
C ALA A 24 -29.20 1.76 -18.53
N LEU A 25 -28.25 1.08 -17.85
CA LEU A 25 -28.54 0.16 -16.75
C LEU A 25 -28.48 0.83 -15.38
N VAL A 26 -27.77 1.95 -15.24
CA VAL A 26 -27.60 2.63 -13.96
C VAL A 26 -28.86 3.39 -13.58
N ALA A 27 -29.55 2.92 -12.55
CA ALA A 27 -30.67 3.64 -11.93
C ALA A 27 -30.21 4.53 -10.77
N HIS A 28 -29.18 4.11 -10.02
CA HIS A 28 -28.62 4.85 -8.89
C HIS A 28 -27.11 4.92 -9.04
N SER A 29 -26.59 6.10 -9.39
CA SER A 29 -25.17 6.33 -9.54
C SER A 29 -24.48 6.38 -8.17
N TRP A 30 -23.17 6.08 -8.15
CA TRP A 30 -22.37 6.24 -6.92
C TRP A 30 -22.30 7.71 -6.47
N GLN A 31 -22.38 8.65 -7.42
CA GLN A 31 -22.42 10.09 -7.12
C GLN A 31 -23.70 10.47 -6.36
N ASP A 32 -24.86 10.01 -6.84
CA ASP A 32 -26.15 10.29 -6.19
C ASP A 32 -26.21 9.70 -4.78
N LYS A 33 -25.69 8.48 -4.62
CA LYS A 33 -25.58 7.83 -3.30
C LYS A 33 -24.66 8.61 -2.36
N ARG A 34 -23.53 9.13 -2.87
CA ARG A 34 -22.63 9.99 -2.08
C ARG A 34 -23.30 11.29 -1.69
N ILE A 35 -24.04 11.94 -2.59
CA ILE A 35 -24.81 13.14 -2.28
C ILE A 35 -25.84 12.85 -1.21
N ALA A 36 -26.58 11.74 -1.34
CA ALA A 36 -27.55 11.34 -0.33
C ALA A 36 -26.91 11.13 1.05
N MET A 37 -25.74 10.51 1.11
CA MET A 37 -24.99 10.33 2.36
C MET A 37 -24.49 11.66 2.93
N LYS A 38 -23.94 12.56 2.11
CA LYS A 38 -23.56 13.89 2.55
C LYS A 38 -24.73 14.64 3.16
N ASN A 39 -25.90 14.56 2.55
CA ASN A 39 -27.13 15.19 3.07
C ASN A 39 -27.50 14.65 4.46
N VAL A 40 -27.25 13.39 4.75
CA VAL A 40 -27.42 12.86 6.12
C VAL A 40 -26.41 13.47 7.08
N CYS A 41 -25.14 13.55 6.67
CA CYS A 41 -24.07 14.08 7.54
C CYS A 41 -24.25 15.55 7.91
N ILE A 42 -24.75 16.40 6.99
CA ILE A 42 -24.95 17.83 7.24
C ILE A 42 -26.07 18.17 8.23
N HIS A 43 -26.86 17.18 8.67
CA HIS A 43 -27.80 17.41 9.78
C HIS A 43 -27.10 17.69 11.11
N CYS A 44 -25.85 17.22 11.27
CA CYS A 44 -25.06 17.39 12.49
C CYS A 44 -23.72 18.11 12.25
N HIS A 45 -23.18 18.08 11.03
CA HIS A 45 -21.91 18.65 10.67
C HIS A 45 -22.08 19.79 9.67
N THR A 46 -21.10 20.72 9.62
CA THR A 46 -21.09 21.76 8.58
C THR A 46 -20.77 21.13 7.21
N GLU A 47 -21.32 21.70 6.15
CA GLU A 47 -21.09 21.26 4.77
C GLU A 47 -19.58 21.22 4.45
N ASN A 48 -18.85 22.28 4.83
CA ASN A 48 -17.39 22.34 4.62
C ASN A 48 -16.63 21.21 5.31
N TYR A 49 -17.04 20.79 6.50
CA TYR A 49 -16.44 19.65 7.19
C TYR A 49 -16.67 18.34 6.41
N VAL A 50 -17.90 18.12 5.98
CA VAL A 50 -18.28 16.91 5.22
C VAL A 50 -17.56 16.86 3.88
N ASP A 51 -17.50 17.96 3.14
CA ASP A 51 -16.82 18.04 1.86
C ASP A 51 -15.30 17.85 1.99
N SER A 52 -14.70 18.44 3.02
CA SER A 52 -13.28 18.26 3.31
C SER A 52 -12.94 16.81 3.65
N PHE A 53 -13.80 16.13 4.40
CA PHE A 53 -13.63 14.70 4.68
C PHE A 53 -13.63 13.86 3.39
N TYR A 54 -14.62 14.03 2.52
CA TYR A 54 -14.69 13.27 1.28
C TYR A 54 -13.55 13.59 0.34
N LYS A 55 -13.14 14.86 0.26
CA LYS A 55 -11.96 15.24 -0.53
C LYS A 55 -10.70 14.57 -0.02
N GLN A 56 -10.42 14.66 1.27
CA GLN A 56 -9.24 14.02 1.88
C GLN A 56 -9.24 12.51 1.66
N TYR A 57 -10.39 11.88 1.80
CA TYR A 57 -10.53 10.45 1.58
C TYR A 57 -10.27 10.06 0.12
N ASP A 58 -10.85 10.77 -0.83
CA ASP A 58 -10.63 10.51 -2.26
C ASP A 58 -9.16 10.72 -2.64
N ASP A 59 -8.55 11.82 -2.19
CA ASP A 59 -7.12 12.11 -2.41
C ASP A 59 -6.22 10.99 -1.82
N PHE A 60 -6.56 10.49 -0.64
CA PHE A 60 -5.84 9.38 0.00
C PHE A 60 -5.91 8.10 -0.85
N VAL A 61 -7.10 7.73 -1.31
CA VAL A 61 -7.30 6.54 -2.14
C VAL A 61 -6.61 6.67 -3.49
N ILE A 62 -6.68 7.84 -4.11
CA ILE A 62 -5.98 8.13 -5.37
C ILE A 62 -4.47 8.01 -5.16
N ASN A 63 -3.93 8.63 -4.12
CA ASN A 63 -2.50 8.54 -3.80
C ASN A 63 -2.05 7.08 -3.61
N TYR A 64 -2.80 6.30 -2.83
CA TYR A 64 -2.52 4.87 -2.67
C TYR A 64 -2.52 4.12 -4.01
N ASN A 65 -3.54 4.35 -4.84
CA ASN A 65 -3.68 3.65 -6.11
C ASN A 65 -2.55 4.00 -7.09
N GLU A 66 -2.26 5.29 -7.26
CA GLU A 66 -1.27 5.75 -8.25
C GLU A 66 0.16 5.45 -7.81
N LYS A 67 0.43 5.57 -6.51
CA LYS A 67 1.79 5.43 -5.99
C LYS A 67 2.18 3.98 -5.68
N PHE A 68 1.25 3.13 -5.30
CA PHE A 68 1.58 1.79 -4.82
C PHE A 68 0.82 0.67 -5.54
N ALA A 69 -0.53 0.74 -5.61
CA ALA A 69 -1.31 -0.38 -6.10
C ALA A 69 -1.11 -0.64 -7.60
N LYS A 70 -1.24 0.38 -8.45
CA LYS A 70 -0.99 0.23 -9.90
C LYS A 70 0.47 -0.11 -10.21
N PRO A 71 1.47 0.54 -9.58
CA PRO A 71 2.85 0.13 -9.71
C PRO A 71 3.13 -1.32 -9.33
N GLY A 72 2.68 -1.74 -8.16
CA GLY A 72 2.84 -3.13 -7.74
C GLY A 72 2.16 -4.12 -8.68
N GLN A 73 0.95 -3.79 -9.15
CA GLN A 73 0.27 -4.61 -10.15
C GLN A 73 1.06 -4.69 -11.47
N ALA A 74 1.69 -3.60 -11.91
CA ALA A 74 2.50 -3.60 -13.13
C ALA A 74 3.72 -4.51 -13.00
N ILE A 75 4.39 -4.50 -11.83
CA ILE A 75 5.50 -5.42 -11.54
C ILE A 75 5.02 -6.87 -11.59
N MET A 76 3.93 -7.21 -10.89
CA MET A 76 3.39 -8.58 -10.91
C MET A 76 2.94 -9.02 -12.30
N THR A 77 2.41 -8.08 -13.09
CA THR A 77 1.99 -8.37 -14.47
C THR A 77 3.16 -8.73 -15.34
N VAL A 78 4.24 -7.93 -15.34
CA VAL A 78 5.41 -8.21 -16.18
C VAL A 78 6.10 -9.52 -15.76
N LEU A 79 6.20 -9.82 -14.48
CA LEU A 79 6.75 -11.10 -14.00
C LEU A 79 5.95 -12.30 -14.54
N LYS A 80 4.62 -12.22 -14.55
CA LYS A 80 3.73 -13.27 -15.09
C LYS A 80 3.83 -13.35 -16.62
N GLU A 81 3.83 -12.24 -17.32
CA GLU A 81 3.93 -12.18 -18.78
C GLU A 81 5.26 -12.72 -19.30
N GLN A 82 6.36 -12.47 -18.56
CA GLN A 82 7.67 -12.99 -18.87
C GLN A 82 7.90 -14.44 -18.39
N ASN A 83 6.90 -15.04 -17.75
CA ASN A 83 6.98 -16.38 -17.13
C ASN A 83 8.14 -16.54 -16.13
N LEU A 84 8.48 -15.47 -15.41
CA LEU A 84 9.50 -15.47 -14.37
C LEU A 84 8.97 -15.92 -13.00
N ILE A 85 7.67 -16.00 -12.86
CA ILE A 85 6.97 -16.65 -11.76
C ILE A 85 6.00 -17.68 -12.31
N THR A 86 5.64 -18.67 -11.50
CA THR A 86 4.80 -19.78 -11.95
C THR A 86 3.34 -19.33 -12.17
N LYS A 87 2.52 -20.20 -12.72
CA LYS A 87 1.07 -19.95 -12.86
C LYS A 87 0.29 -20.37 -11.62
N GLN A 88 0.92 -21.09 -10.72
CA GLN A 88 0.30 -21.45 -9.46
C GLN A 88 0.31 -20.22 -8.54
N GLU A 89 -0.79 -19.96 -7.88
CA GLU A 89 -0.90 -18.81 -7.01
C GLU A 89 -0.29 -19.11 -5.62
N PHE A 90 0.44 -18.13 -5.07
CA PHE A 90 1.02 -18.15 -3.73
C PHE A 90 2.11 -19.21 -3.48
N ASP A 91 2.84 -19.61 -4.50
CA ASP A 91 4.00 -20.48 -4.35
C ASP A 91 5.35 -19.72 -4.35
N GLU A 92 5.36 -18.45 -4.81
CA GLU A 92 6.51 -17.55 -4.67
C GLU A 92 6.30 -16.49 -3.59
N GLU A 93 7.40 -16.09 -2.95
CA GLU A 93 7.40 -15.09 -1.86
C GLU A 93 6.85 -13.73 -2.32
N ILE A 94 7.18 -13.30 -3.53
CA ILE A 94 6.74 -12.01 -4.07
C ILE A 94 5.21 -11.91 -4.22
N GLU A 95 4.53 -13.02 -4.44
CA GLU A 95 3.06 -13.05 -4.51
C GLU A 95 2.44 -12.77 -3.15
N TRP A 96 3.03 -13.30 -2.06
CA TRP A 96 2.63 -12.99 -0.70
C TRP A 96 2.93 -11.54 -0.34
N THR A 97 4.10 -11.03 -0.72
CA THR A 97 4.47 -9.63 -0.55
C THR A 97 3.45 -8.71 -1.22
N TRP A 98 3.09 -9.01 -2.47
CA TRP A 98 2.06 -8.29 -3.19
C TRP A 98 0.69 -8.40 -2.53
N PHE A 99 0.28 -9.60 -2.12
CA PHE A 99 -0.99 -9.84 -1.43
C PHE A 99 -1.09 -9.01 -0.15
N TYR A 100 -0.07 -9.01 0.69
CA TYR A 100 -0.07 -8.21 1.91
C TYR A 100 -0.15 -6.71 1.61
N LEU A 101 0.64 -6.22 0.63
CA LEU A 101 0.66 -4.81 0.27
C LEU A 101 -0.73 -4.28 -0.11
N TRP A 102 -1.45 -4.96 -1.00
CA TRP A 102 -2.73 -4.44 -1.47
C TRP A 102 -3.91 -4.90 -0.63
N HIS A 103 -3.92 -6.16 -0.18
CA HIS A 103 -5.05 -6.75 0.52
C HIS A 103 -5.02 -6.45 2.02
N HIS A 104 -3.86 -6.48 2.66
CA HIS A 104 -3.73 -6.30 4.10
C HIS A 104 -3.43 -4.84 4.46
N GLU A 105 -2.23 -4.33 4.20
CA GLU A 105 -1.83 -2.98 4.58
C GLU A 105 -2.59 -1.91 3.80
N GLY A 106 -2.69 -2.04 2.48
CA GLY A 106 -3.43 -1.10 1.65
C GLY A 106 -4.93 -1.06 1.96
N ARG A 107 -5.51 -2.18 2.38
CA ARG A 107 -6.89 -2.24 2.85
C ARG A 107 -7.03 -1.54 4.20
N ARG A 108 -6.13 -1.79 5.16
CA ARG A 108 -6.12 -1.09 6.46
C ARG A 108 -5.98 0.41 6.27
N ALA A 109 -5.05 0.86 5.43
CA ALA A 109 -4.85 2.27 5.13
C ALA A 109 -6.13 2.96 4.65
N ARG A 110 -6.79 2.37 3.65
CA ARG A 110 -8.04 2.92 3.08
C ARG A 110 -9.21 2.87 4.05
N HIS A 111 -9.34 1.80 4.82
CA HIS A 111 -10.37 1.71 5.87
C HIS A 111 -10.10 2.69 7.01
N GLY A 112 -8.85 2.80 7.46
CA GLY A 112 -8.44 3.78 8.45
C GLY A 112 -8.78 5.21 8.05
N ALA A 113 -8.47 5.58 6.80
CA ALA A 113 -8.84 6.89 6.26
C ALA A 113 -10.36 7.10 6.21
N SER A 114 -11.14 6.08 5.82
CA SER A 114 -12.60 6.17 5.76
C SER A 114 -13.26 6.31 7.13
N MET A 115 -12.63 5.80 8.18
CA MET A 115 -13.13 5.82 9.54
C MET A 115 -12.51 6.92 10.40
N MET A 116 -11.72 7.81 9.81
CA MET A 116 -10.97 8.87 10.51
C MET A 116 -10.08 8.30 11.64
N ALA A 117 -9.47 7.13 11.39
CA ALA A 117 -8.57 6.46 12.31
C ALA A 117 -7.11 6.71 11.91
N PRO A 118 -6.44 7.74 12.47
CA PRO A 118 -5.13 8.19 12.00
C PRO A 118 -4.05 7.12 12.14
N ASP A 119 -4.09 6.32 13.19
CA ASP A 119 -3.11 5.25 13.41
C ASP A 119 -3.15 4.21 12.28
N TYR A 120 -4.35 3.75 11.92
CA TYR A 120 -4.54 2.81 10.81
C TYR A 120 -4.34 3.44 9.42
N ALA A 121 -4.56 4.74 9.28
CA ALA A 121 -4.26 5.43 8.04
C ALA A 121 -2.75 5.63 7.83
N HIS A 122 -2.04 6.08 8.88
CA HIS A 122 -0.63 6.46 8.80
C HIS A 122 0.31 5.29 9.08
N TRP A 123 0.33 4.76 10.32
CA TRP A 123 1.33 3.80 10.76
C TRP A 123 1.05 2.37 10.28
N HIS A 124 -0.10 1.81 10.68
CA HIS A 124 -0.51 0.47 10.28
C HIS A 124 -1.15 0.41 8.89
N GLY A 125 -0.99 1.46 8.10
CA GLY A 125 -1.53 1.58 6.78
C GLY A 125 -0.50 2.07 5.78
N MET A 126 -0.44 3.40 5.53
CA MET A 126 0.37 3.94 4.44
C MET A 126 1.88 3.76 4.66
N TYR A 127 2.35 3.82 5.92
CA TYR A 127 3.76 3.54 6.25
C TYR A 127 4.13 2.09 5.88
N GLU A 128 3.35 1.12 6.34
CA GLU A 128 3.61 -0.30 6.06
C GLU A 128 3.46 -0.63 4.56
N VAL A 129 2.53 0.02 3.85
CA VAL A 129 2.44 -0.07 2.39
C VAL A 129 3.73 0.41 1.72
N ALA A 130 4.24 1.57 2.16
CA ALA A 130 5.48 2.13 1.61
C ALA A 130 6.70 1.26 1.95
N GLU A 131 6.81 0.81 3.18
CA GLU A 131 7.87 -0.09 3.63
C GLU A 131 7.89 -1.36 2.78
N ARG A 132 6.77 -2.06 2.68
CA ARG A 132 6.65 -3.28 1.88
C ARG A 132 6.94 -3.06 0.40
N PHE A 133 6.47 -1.94 -0.16
CA PHE A 133 6.72 -1.63 -1.56
C PHE A 133 8.20 -1.41 -1.87
N TYR A 134 8.89 -0.58 -1.06
CA TYR A 134 10.27 -0.21 -1.34
C TYR A 134 11.30 -1.19 -0.79
N GLN A 135 11.02 -1.87 0.32
CA GLN A 135 11.98 -2.74 1.00
C GLN A 135 11.79 -4.23 0.67
N GLU A 136 10.62 -4.62 0.17
CA GLU A 136 10.35 -6.02 -0.16
C GLU A 136 10.01 -6.20 -1.65
N LEU A 137 8.91 -5.62 -2.14
CA LEU A 137 8.41 -5.88 -3.49
C LEU A 137 9.42 -5.51 -4.58
N ILE A 138 9.99 -4.30 -4.54
CA ILE A 138 10.98 -3.86 -5.54
C ILE A 138 12.27 -4.69 -5.47
N PRO A 139 12.88 -4.93 -4.28
CA PRO A 139 14.04 -5.80 -4.17
C PRO A 139 13.80 -7.23 -4.66
N GLN A 140 12.69 -7.85 -4.30
CA GLN A 140 12.34 -9.20 -4.75
C GLN A 140 12.18 -9.26 -6.27
N ALA A 141 11.50 -8.29 -6.88
CA ALA A 141 11.36 -8.22 -8.34
C ALA A 141 12.70 -8.05 -9.06
N ARG A 142 13.62 -7.26 -8.49
CA ARG A 142 14.99 -7.11 -9.02
C ARG A 142 15.80 -8.38 -8.88
N GLU A 143 15.64 -9.09 -7.78
CA GLU A 143 16.31 -10.39 -7.56
C GLU A 143 15.84 -11.44 -8.56
N ILE A 144 14.53 -11.53 -8.81
CA ILE A 144 13.98 -12.42 -9.84
C ILE A 144 14.53 -12.06 -11.23
N ALA A 145 14.59 -10.77 -11.56
CA ALA A 145 15.19 -10.32 -12.83
C ALA A 145 16.69 -10.68 -12.92
N HIS A 146 17.44 -10.54 -11.84
CA HIS A 146 18.86 -10.92 -11.80
C HIS A 146 19.05 -12.43 -12.02
N GLN A 147 18.27 -13.26 -11.34
CA GLN A 147 18.30 -14.72 -11.52
C GLN A 147 17.92 -15.12 -12.95
N ALA A 148 16.96 -14.43 -13.56
CA ALA A 148 16.61 -14.64 -14.97
C ALA A 148 17.78 -14.28 -15.92
N GLU A 149 18.49 -13.20 -15.65
CA GLU A 149 19.69 -12.81 -16.43
C GLU A 149 20.80 -13.84 -16.31
N GLU A 150 21.07 -14.33 -15.09
CA GLU A 150 22.05 -15.41 -14.86
C GLU A 150 21.66 -16.73 -15.57
N ALA A 151 20.35 -16.97 -15.71
CA ALA A 151 19.81 -18.12 -16.45
C ALA A 151 19.83 -17.92 -17.99
N GLY A 152 20.29 -16.76 -18.48
CA GLY A 152 20.33 -16.41 -19.89
C GLY A 152 19.03 -15.84 -20.48
N GLN A 153 18.05 -15.53 -19.65
CA GLN A 153 16.77 -14.90 -20.00
C GLN A 153 16.89 -13.36 -19.95
N THR A 154 17.86 -12.83 -20.72
CA THR A 154 18.22 -11.40 -20.66
C THR A 154 17.07 -10.48 -21.07
N ALA A 155 16.29 -10.85 -22.09
CA ALA A 155 15.18 -10.01 -22.56
C ALA A 155 14.05 -9.92 -21.53
N GLU A 156 13.77 -11.02 -20.85
CA GLU A 156 12.77 -11.11 -19.77
C GLU A 156 13.23 -10.27 -18.56
N ALA A 157 14.49 -10.37 -18.19
CA ALA A 157 15.09 -9.58 -17.11
C ALA A 157 15.05 -8.07 -17.44
N GLU A 158 15.43 -7.66 -18.62
CA GLU A 158 15.36 -6.27 -19.09
C GLU A 158 13.93 -5.72 -19.06
N ALA A 159 12.94 -6.53 -19.43
CA ALA A 159 11.53 -6.12 -19.37
C ALA A 159 11.08 -5.78 -17.94
N VAL A 160 11.49 -6.58 -16.96
CA VAL A 160 11.18 -6.31 -15.54
C VAL A 160 11.91 -5.07 -15.03
N GLN A 161 13.22 -4.97 -15.31
CA GLN A 161 14.03 -3.82 -14.91
C GLN A 161 13.48 -2.52 -15.48
N LYS A 162 13.08 -2.53 -16.76
CA LYS A 162 12.47 -1.38 -17.42
C LYS A 162 11.18 -0.93 -16.72
N VAL A 163 10.29 -1.84 -16.36
CA VAL A 163 9.05 -1.51 -15.62
C VAL A 163 9.39 -0.86 -14.30
N ILE A 164 10.35 -1.40 -13.54
CA ILE A 164 10.78 -0.84 -12.26
C ILE A 164 11.40 0.56 -12.44
N GLU A 165 12.24 0.76 -13.43
CA GLU A 165 12.87 2.06 -13.72
C GLU A 165 11.84 3.11 -14.15
N ASP A 166 10.97 2.77 -15.10
CA ASP A 166 9.91 3.66 -15.58
C ASP A 166 9.00 4.10 -14.43
N LEU A 167 8.77 3.20 -13.46
CA LEU A 167 7.97 3.44 -12.29
C LEU A 167 8.69 4.36 -11.29
N LEU A 168 9.95 4.08 -10.95
CA LEU A 168 10.72 4.86 -9.99
C LEU A 168 11.12 6.26 -10.51
N ASN A 169 11.10 6.47 -11.81
CA ASN A 169 11.31 7.77 -12.43
C ASN A 169 10.05 8.67 -12.41
N ARG A 170 8.90 8.18 -11.95
CA ARG A 170 7.70 9.02 -11.80
C ARG A 170 7.89 10.02 -10.65
N PRO A 171 7.26 11.21 -10.72
CA PRO A 171 7.43 12.25 -9.70
C PRO A 171 7.15 11.76 -8.28
N GLU A 172 6.22 10.81 -8.13
CA GLU A 172 5.82 10.26 -6.82
C GLU A 172 6.93 9.43 -6.16
N HIS A 173 7.93 8.97 -6.92
CA HIS A 173 8.98 8.06 -6.47
C HIS A 173 10.39 8.66 -6.51
N THR A 174 10.60 9.84 -7.09
CA THR A 174 11.94 10.45 -7.28
C THR A 174 12.70 10.62 -5.97
N TRP A 175 12.00 10.93 -4.87
CA TRP A 175 12.60 11.08 -3.54
C TRP A 175 13.35 9.81 -3.08
N TYR A 176 12.89 8.64 -3.47
CA TYR A 176 13.49 7.36 -3.09
C TYR A 176 14.87 7.17 -3.75
N GLU A 177 15.00 7.50 -5.03
CA GLU A 177 16.28 7.45 -5.73
C GLU A 177 17.25 8.56 -5.26
N GLU A 178 16.75 9.73 -4.94
CA GLU A 178 17.54 10.81 -4.37
C GLU A 178 18.09 10.44 -2.99
N MET A 179 17.27 9.87 -2.13
CA MET A 179 17.69 9.38 -0.82
C MET A 179 18.78 8.31 -0.93
N LYS A 180 18.64 7.35 -1.87
CA LYS A 180 19.67 6.33 -2.12
C LYS A 180 21.01 6.93 -2.58
N LYS A 181 20.96 7.94 -3.45
CA LYS A 181 22.17 8.65 -3.90
C LYS A 181 22.86 9.34 -2.75
N THR A 182 22.10 10.01 -1.89
CA THR A 182 22.62 10.67 -0.68
C THR A 182 23.24 9.66 0.27
N ALA A 183 22.54 8.58 0.60
CA ALA A 183 23.03 7.54 1.49
C ALA A 183 24.33 6.87 0.97
N LYS A 184 24.42 6.63 -0.36
CA LYS A 184 25.66 6.11 -0.97
C LYS A 184 26.81 7.09 -0.87
N LYS A 185 26.55 8.39 -1.06
CA LYS A 185 27.56 9.44 -0.90
C LYS A 185 28.03 9.52 0.53
N ASP A 186 27.13 9.58 1.50
CA ASP A 186 27.47 9.63 2.92
C ASP A 186 28.30 8.41 3.36
N ALA A 187 27.91 7.22 2.89
CA ALA A 187 28.68 6.00 3.16
C ALA A 187 30.11 6.05 2.54
N ALA A 188 30.24 6.59 1.34
CA ALA A 188 31.55 6.78 0.69
C ALA A 188 32.40 7.82 1.43
N ASP A 189 31.80 8.94 1.84
CA ASP A 189 32.48 10.00 2.62
C ASP A 189 32.93 9.48 4.00
N HIS A 190 32.10 8.69 4.68
CA HIS A 190 32.48 8.03 5.94
C HIS A 190 33.62 7.01 5.73
N ALA A 191 33.60 6.22 4.67
CA ALA A 191 34.67 5.27 4.37
C ALA A 191 35.99 6.00 4.05
N ALA A 192 35.94 7.13 3.35
CA ALA A 192 37.14 7.96 3.06
C ALA A 192 37.74 8.57 4.32
N VAL A 193 36.93 8.99 5.28
CA VAL A 193 37.38 9.50 6.57
C VAL A 193 37.97 8.39 7.45
N ALA A 194 37.36 7.20 7.45
CA ALA A 194 37.88 6.06 8.21
C ALA A 194 39.22 5.54 7.67
N GLY A 195 39.53 5.76 6.38
CA GLY A 195 40.81 5.41 5.76
C GLY A 195 41.96 6.37 6.08
N GLN A 196 41.73 7.53 6.71
CA GLN A 196 42.73 8.51 7.11
C GLN A 196 43.00 8.44 8.62
N GLY A 197 43.39 7.29 9.12
CA GLY A 197 43.73 6.90 10.49
C GLY A 197 44.09 8.02 11.48
N ASP A 198 43.11 8.41 12.28
CA ASP A 198 43.31 8.82 13.66
C ASP A 198 42.38 7.97 14.56
N PRO A 199 42.80 7.52 15.73
CA PRO A 199 41.96 6.64 16.53
C PRO A 199 40.76 7.43 17.09
N VAL A 200 39.65 7.34 16.41
CA VAL A 200 38.39 7.87 16.93
C VAL A 200 38.02 7.09 18.17
N VAL A 201 38.04 7.79 19.31
CA VAL A 201 37.49 7.27 20.56
C VAL A 201 36.10 6.75 20.30
N ALA A 202 35.91 5.44 20.42
CA ALA A 202 34.63 4.79 20.27
C ALA A 202 33.65 5.40 21.27
N VAL A 203 32.72 6.20 20.78
CA VAL A 203 31.56 6.59 21.55
C VAL A 203 30.70 5.32 21.66
N PRO A 204 30.42 4.82 22.87
CA PRO A 204 29.61 3.63 23.02
C PRO A 204 28.25 3.91 22.39
N ALA A 205 27.86 3.06 21.45
CA ALA A 205 26.51 3.05 20.90
C ALA A 205 25.52 2.97 22.07
N ALA A 206 24.76 4.04 22.26
CA ALA A 206 23.63 4.00 23.18
C ALA A 206 22.70 2.89 22.70
N ALA A 207 22.75 1.76 23.39
CA ALA A 207 21.81 0.69 23.18
C ALA A 207 20.41 1.27 23.39
N ALA A 208 19.64 1.36 22.32
CA ALA A 208 18.20 1.52 22.40
C ALA A 208 17.67 0.22 23.04
N ALA A 209 17.71 0.18 24.37
CA ALA A 209 16.99 -0.81 25.12
C ALA A 209 15.50 -0.48 24.95
N ALA A 210 14.85 -1.15 24.01
CA ALA A 210 13.41 -1.31 24.04
C ALA A 210 13.12 -2.09 25.33
N THR A 211 12.78 -1.39 26.39
CA THR A 211 12.19 -2.01 27.59
C THR A 211 10.76 -2.41 27.21
N ASP A 212 10.63 -3.66 26.87
CA ASP A 212 9.35 -4.36 26.88
C ASP A 212 8.84 -4.34 28.33
N ALA A 213 7.99 -3.38 28.66
CA ALA A 213 7.28 -3.38 29.91
C ALA A 213 6.03 -4.26 29.74
N PRO A 214 5.88 -5.35 30.52
CA PRO A 214 4.67 -6.14 30.46
C PRO A 214 3.50 -5.30 31.03
N VAL A 215 2.53 -5.00 30.20
CA VAL A 215 1.23 -4.48 30.64
C VAL A 215 0.52 -5.59 31.39
N GLY A 216 0.68 -5.60 32.69
CA GLY A 216 -0.10 -6.43 33.60
C GLY A 216 -1.52 -5.88 33.69
N GLY A 217 -2.41 -6.42 32.86
CA GLY A 217 -3.86 -6.24 32.95
C GLY A 217 -4.50 -7.50 33.51
N THR A 218 -4.58 -7.64 34.83
CA THR A 218 -5.49 -8.58 35.45
C THR A 218 -6.91 -8.07 35.32
N GLY A 219 -7.62 -8.51 34.30
CA GLY A 219 -9.06 -8.36 34.13
C GLY A 219 -9.70 -9.72 34.19
N ASP A 220 -10.19 -10.04 35.37
CA ASP A 220 -11.03 -11.21 35.67
C ASP A 220 -12.32 -11.14 34.83
N ALA A 221 -12.41 -11.94 33.79
CA ALA A 221 -13.61 -12.10 32.99
C ALA A 221 -14.26 -13.44 33.36
N THR A 222 -15.22 -13.38 34.27
CA THR A 222 -16.17 -14.46 34.51
C THR A 222 -16.95 -14.76 33.20
N PRO A 223 -17.15 -16.06 32.88
CA PRO A 223 -17.92 -16.42 31.70
C PRO A 223 -19.42 -16.25 31.99
N VAL A 224 -20.09 -15.44 31.19
CA VAL A 224 -21.57 -15.38 31.18
C VAL A 224 -22.08 -16.58 30.39
N ALA A 225 -22.86 -17.41 31.06
CA ALA A 225 -23.55 -18.55 30.47
C ALA A 225 -24.57 -18.08 29.42
N ALA A 226 -24.59 -18.78 28.29
CA ALA A 226 -25.67 -18.67 27.30
C ALA A 226 -26.91 -19.36 27.89
N GLU A 227 -27.99 -18.61 28.06
CA GLU A 227 -29.32 -19.16 28.24
C GLU A 227 -30.13 -19.02 26.96
N ASP A 228 -30.73 -20.11 26.58
CA ASP A 228 -31.69 -20.27 25.47
C ASP A 228 -32.89 -19.32 25.61
N ALA A 229 -33.32 -18.76 24.49
CA ALA A 229 -34.72 -18.35 24.33
C ALA A 229 -35.17 -18.45 22.87
N ALA A 230 -36.24 -19.20 22.74
CA ALA A 230 -37.08 -19.56 21.63
C ALA A 230 -37.35 -18.53 20.52
#